data_b0d08f820fa641d88803916284875d7a
#
_entry.id   b0d08f820fa641d88803916284875d7a
#
_cell.length_a   1.000
_cell.length_b   1.000
_cell.length_c   1.000
_cell.angle_alpha   90.00
_cell.angle_beta   90.00
_cell.angle_gamma   90.00
#
_symmetry.space_group_name_H-M   'P 1'
#
loop_
_entity.id
_entity.type
_entity.pdbx_description
1 polymer ?
#
loop_
_entity_poly.entity_id
_entity_poly.type
_entity_poly.pdbx_seq_one_letter_code
_entity_poly.pdbx_strand_id
1 'polypeptide(L)'
;VNNNGLGFDDSGQALFSKNRALNLLQMAFSRSEEGLTYATKLPKPIKYKGEECYRGMDIMSVFIPDGIHAEFKDKRGGKVRIEDGKIIEGVLDANAFGTKGGVLGAAFIYRFGWDEGHRQLMEVTNHLSRLVFAAHVEMGFTLGISDISFKSDNGWSYQGIEDGREIWKKERLGFYERLEEKHYEVSEKIRAIEEKYND
;
A
#
# COMPACT_ATOMS: atom_id res chain seq x y z
N VAL A 1 12.25 17.62 -5.13
CA VAL A 1 12.75 16.32 -5.59
C VAL A 1 14.26 16.30 -5.35
N ASN A 2 14.80 15.22 -4.80
CA ASN A 2 16.24 15.09 -4.55
C ASN A 2 17.02 14.90 -5.88
N ASN A 3 18.36 14.87 -5.81
CA ASN A 3 19.23 14.67 -6.97
C ASN A 3 18.93 13.37 -7.75
N ASN A 4 18.25 12.42 -7.12
CA ASN A 4 17.82 11.16 -7.76
C ASN A 4 16.44 11.28 -8.43
N GLY A 5 15.79 12.44 -8.47
CA GLY A 5 14.49 12.64 -9.09
C GLY A 5 13.31 12.06 -8.34
N LEU A 6 13.47 11.74 -7.03
CA LEU A 6 12.45 11.26 -6.12
C LEU A 6 12.30 12.24 -4.96
N GLY A 7 11.08 12.46 -4.50
CA GLY A 7 10.75 13.25 -3.33
C GLY A 7 9.39 12.85 -2.77
N PHE A 8 8.99 13.54 -1.72
CA PHE A 8 7.67 13.41 -1.12
C PHE A 8 7.09 14.81 -0.92
N ASP A 9 5.79 14.95 -1.11
CA ASP A 9 5.09 16.17 -0.76
C ASP A 9 4.81 16.25 0.75
N ASP A 10 4.19 17.34 1.18
CA ASP A 10 3.89 17.58 2.60
C ASP A 10 2.83 16.60 3.15
N SER A 11 2.12 15.88 2.28
CA SER A 11 1.16 14.81 2.62
C SER A 11 1.79 13.42 2.61
N GLY A 12 3.08 13.30 2.28
CA GLY A 12 3.81 12.04 2.18
C GLY A 12 3.60 11.28 0.86
N GLN A 13 3.01 11.91 -0.16
CA GLN A 13 2.87 11.30 -1.48
C GLN A 13 4.18 11.37 -2.26
N ALA A 14 4.52 10.28 -2.94
CA ALA A 14 5.73 10.21 -3.76
C ALA A 14 5.63 11.13 -4.98
N LEU A 15 6.69 11.91 -5.19
CA LEU A 15 6.88 12.82 -6.31
C LEU A 15 8.07 12.36 -7.15
N PHE A 16 7.88 12.29 -8.45
CA PHE A 16 8.88 11.83 -9.40
C PHE A 16 9.23 12.93 -10.39
N SER A 17 10.50 13.03 -10.77
CA SER A 17 10.92 13.84 -11.93
C SER A 17 10.38 13.24 -13.22
N LYS A 18 10.36 14.02 -14.31
CA LYS A 18 9.91 13.57 -15.63
C LYS A 18 10.62 12.32 -16.09
N ASN A 19 11.95 12.29 -16.00
CA ASN A 19 12.74 11.15 -16.45
C ASN A 19 12.43 9.87 -15.64
N ARG A 20 12.27 10.02 -14.34
CA ARG A 20 11.88 8.90 -13.45
C ARG A 20 10.48 8.38 -13.78
N ALA A 21 9.52 9.26 -13.93
CA ALA A 21 8.16 8.88 -14.28
C ALA A 21 8.10 8.13 -15.63
N LEU A 22 8.87 8.59 -16.62
CA LEU A 22 9.01 7.89 -17.91
C LEU A 22 9.63 6.51 -17.75
N ASN A 23 10.73 6.39 -16.99
CA ASN A 23 11.38 5.10 -16.74
C ASN A 23 10.45 4.11 -16.05
N LEU A 24 9.71 4.55 -15.04
CA LEU A 24 8.73 3.72 -14.32
C LEU A 24 7.63 3.21 -15.27
N LEU A 25 7.07 4.08 -16.10
CA LEU A 25 6.08 3.71 -17.10
C LEU A 25 6.65 2.71 -18.11
N GLN A 26 7.85 2.97 -18.62
CA GLN A 26 8.53 2.08 -19.57
C GLN A 26 8.77 0.69 -18.96
N MET A 27 9.20 0.60 -17.70
CA MET A 27 9.41 -0.68 -17.01
C MET A 27 8.09 -1.44 -16.79
N ALA A 28 7.02 -0.72 -16.46
CA ALA A 28 5.70 -1.31 -16.28
C ALA A 28 5.14 -1.91 -17.57
N PHE A 29 5.37 -1.25 -18.71
CA PHE A 29 4.88 -1.66 -20.04
C PHE A 29 5.87 -2.50 -20.86
N SER A 30 7.05 -2.79 -20.38
CA SER A 30 8.18 -3.36 -21.15
C SER A 30 7.91 -4.69 -21.86
N ARG A 31 6.74 -5.30 -21.70
CA ARG A 31 6.34 -6.56 -22.36
C ARG A 31 5.03 -6.50 -23.14
N SER A 32 4.42 -5.34 -23.29
CA SER A 32 3.25 -5.18 -24.15
C SER A 32 3.66 -4.54 -25.47
N GLU A 33 3.08 -5.00 -26.58
CA GLU A 33 3.26 -4.35 -27.89
C GLU A 33 2.81 -2.89 -27.87
N GLU A 34 1.90 -2.55 -26.95
CA GLU A 34 1.40 -1.21 -26.66
C GLU A 34 2.36 -0.36 -25.80
N GLY A 35 3.46 -0.94 -25.28
CA GLY A 35 4.35 -0.29 -24.32
C GLY A 35 4.92 1.04 -24.76
N LEU A 36 5.17 1.22 -26.06
CA LEU A 36 5.62 2.47 -26.64
C LEU A 36 4.55 3.56 -26.62
N THR A 37 3.27 3.18 -26.77
CA THR A 37 2.15 4.12 -26.81
C THR A 37 1.82 4.66 -25.41
N TYR A 38 1.95 3.83 -24.38
CA TYR A 38 1.68 4.23 -23.00
C TYR A 38 2.82 5.04 -22.36
N ALA A 39 4.08 4.78 -22.72
CA ALA A 39 5.21 5.58 -22.25
C ALA A 39 5.10 7.07 -22.68
N THR A 40 4.28 7.38 -23.69
CA THR A 40 3.98 8.75 -24.11
C THR A 40 2.80 9.39 -23.35
N LYS A 41 2.04 8.62 -22.57
CA LYS A 41 0.89 9.10 -21.78
C LYS A 41 1.31 9.51 -20.38
N LEU A 42 2.29 10.39 -20.24
CA LEU A 42 2.58 11.00 -18.95
C LEU A 42 1.34 11.76 -18.45
N PRO A 43 0.98 11.65 -17.16
CA PRO A 43 -0.04 12.49 -16.57
C PRO A 43 0.38 13.98 -16.61
N LYS A 44 -0.54 14.88 -16.30
CA LYS A 44 -0.19 16.31 -16.20
C LYS A 44 0.77 16.53 -15.03
N PRO A 45 1.90 17.25 -15.25
CA PRO A 45 2.81 17.57 -14.16
C PRO A 45 2.14 18.53 -13.15
N ILE A 46 2.57 18.42 -11.90
CA ILE A 46 2.28 19.40 -10.87
C ILE A 46 3.53 20.23 -10.59
N LYS A 47 3.35 21.46 -10.11
CA LYS A 47 4.47 22.29 -9.63
C LYS A 47 4.61 22.14 -8.13
N TYR A 48 5.76 21.64 -7.69
CA TYR A 48 6.10 21.54 -6.27
C TYR A 48 7.46 22.18 -6.01
N LYS A 49 7.49 23.17 -5.11
CA LYS A 49 8.71 23.96 -4.80
C LYS A 49 9.43 24.54 -6.03
N GLY A 50 8.65 24.92 -7.05
CA GLY A 50 9.18 25.52 -8.28
C GLY A 50 9.60 24.53 -9.38
N GLU A 51 9.60 23.24 -9.11
CA GLU A 51 9.93 22.17 -10.06
C GLU A 51 8.69 21.47 -10.59
N GLU A 52 8.74 20.99 -11.84
CA GLU A 52 7.70 20.12 -12.40
C GLU A 52 7.92 18.68 -11.93
N CYS A 53 6.89 18.14 -11.26
CA CYS A 53 6.92 16.79 -10.72
C CYS A 53 5.64 16.03 -11.09
N TYR A 54 5.70 14.70 -10.96
CA TYR A 54 4.61 13.78 -11.22
C TYR A 54 4.27 13.01 -9.94
N ARG A 55 3.01 13.02 -9.52
CA ARG A 55 2.59 12.26 -8.33
C ARG A 55 2.48 10.78 -8.66
N GLY A 56 2.85 9.93 -7.71
CA GLY A 56 2.73 8.48 -7.86
C GLY A 56 1.31 8.02 -8.20
N MET A 57 0.28 8.61 -7.58
CA MET A 57 -1.12 8.30 -7.87
C MET A 57 -1.53 8.65 -9.31
N ASP A 58 -1.01 9.75 -9.87
CA ASP A 58 -1.29 10.14 -11.25
C ASP A 58 -0.63 9.16 -12.24
N ILE A 59 0.59 8.71 -11.92
CA ILE A 59 1.28 7.68 -12.70
C ILE A 59 0.52 6.35 -12.65
N MET A 60 0.02 5.94 -11.48
CA MET A 60 -0.81 4.73 -11.33
C MET A 60 -2.11 4.84 -12.12
N SER A 61 -2.71 6.02 -12.17
CA SER A 61 -3.96 6.26 -12.89
C SER A 61 -3.85 6.02 -14.41
N VAL A 62 -2.64 6.10 -14.98
CA VAL A 62 -2.41 5.83 -16.42
C VAL A 62 -2.83 4.41 -16.83
N PHE A 63 -2.81 3.47 -15.88
CA PHE A 63 -3.13 2.07 -16.13
C PHE A 63 -4.61 1.73 -15.95
N ILE A 64 -5.37 2.59 -15.27
CA ILE A 64 -6.80 2.37 -15.03
C ILE A 64 -7.58 2.90 -16.23
N PRO A 65 -8.41 2.08 -16.88
CA PRO A 65 -9.21 2.51 -18.03
C PRO A 65 -10.22 3.61 -17.67
N ASP A 66 -10.52 4.44 -18.65
CA ASP A 66 -11.59 5.45 -18.55
C ASP A 66 -12.95 4.80 -18.26
N GLY A 67 -13.80 5.50 -17.50
CA GLY A 67 -15.12 5.03 -17.10
C GLY A 67 -15.13 4.10 -15.88
N ILE A 68 -13.98 3.90 -15.22
CA ILE A 68 -13.93 3.23 -13.92
C ILE A 68 -14.16 4.26 -12.81
N HIS A 69 -15.21 4.01 -12.02
CA HIS A 69 -15.57 4.80 -10.84
C HIS A 69 -15.64 3.89 -9.63
N ALA A 70 -14.99 4.28 -8.53
CA ALA A 70 -15.02 3.54 -7.29
C ALA A 70 -14.82 4.47 -6.08
N GLU A 71 -15.55 4.20 -5.02
CA GLU A 71 -15.39 4.87 -3.72
C GLU A 71 -15.40 3.81 -2.62
N PHE A 72 -14.37 3.78 -1.80
CA PHE A 72 -14.25 2.82 -0.70
C PHE A 72 -13.30 3.36 0.39
N LYS A 73 -13.15 2.60 1.47
CA LYS A 73 -12.18 2.88 2.52
C LYS A 73 -11.02 1.92 2.44
N ASP A 74 -9.81 2.43 2.58
CA ASP A 74 -8.62 1.62 2.75
C ASP A 74 -8.62 0.88 4.10
N LYS A 75 -7.65 0.00 4.31
CA LYS A 75 -7.52 -0.76 5.57
C LYS A 75 -7.27 0.11 6.80
N ARG A 76 -6.82 1.34 6.63
CA ARG A 76 -6.58 2.32 7.70
C ARG A 76 -7.79 3.23 7.93
N GLY A 77 -8.87 3.05 7.17
CA GLY A 77 -10.09 3.85 7.25
C GLY A 77 -10.05 5.14 6.41
N GLY A 78 -8.96 5.37 5.68
CA GLY A 78 -8.84 6.48 4.73
C GLY A 78 -9.79 6.32 3.54
N LYS A 79 -10.32 7.44 3.05
CA LYS A 79 -11.19 7.45 1.88
C LYS A 79 -10.35 7.27 0.61
N VAL A 80 -10.80 6.37 -0.27
CA VAL A 80 -10.24 6.18 -1.61
C VAL A 80 -11.31 6.49 -2.63
N ARG A 81 -11.00 7.34 -3.61
CA ARG A 81 -11.91 7.75 -4.66
C ARG A 81 -11.23 7.72 -6.02
N ILE A 82 -11.86 7.01 -6.94
CA ILE A 82 -11.45 6.90 -8.35
C ILE A 82 -12.60 7.44 -9.19
N GLU A 83 -12.32 8.36 -10.08
CA GLU A 83 -13.25 8.95 -11.01
C GLU A 83 -12.68 8.89 -12.43
N ASP A 84 -13.44 8.27 -13.34
CA ASP A 84 -13.04 8.14 -14.73
C ASP A 84 -11.61 7.61 -14.91
N GLY A 85 -11.29 6.52 -14.21
CA GLY A 85 -9.95 5.91 -14.22
C GLY A 85 -8.86 6.69 -13.48
N LYS A 86 -9.15 7.84 -12.89
CA LYS A 86 -8.17 8.65 -12.17
C LYS A 86 -8.33 8.49 -10.67
N ILE A 87 -7.23 8.24 -9.99
CA ILE A 87 -7.17 8.21 -8.53
C ILE A 87 -7.16 9.66 -8.05
N ILE A 88 -8.27 10.09 -7.48
CA ILE A 88 -8.43 11.48 -6.98
C ILE A 88 -7.90 11.61 -5.55
N GLU A 89 -8.12 10.58 -4.73
CA GLU A 89 -7.81 10.59 -3.31
C GLU A 89 -7.52 9.18 -2.81
N GLY A 90 -6.64 9.06 -1.82
CA GLY A 90 -6.38 7.85 -1.06
C GLY A 90 -5.26 6.96 -1.62
N VAL A 91 -5.14 5.77 -1.07
CA VAL A 91 -4.10 4.79 -1.40
C VAL A 91 -4.77 3.48 -1.81
N LEU A 92 -4.33 2.91 -2.94
CA LEU A 92 -4.80 1.60 -3.39
C LEU A 92 -4.14 0.50 -2.54
N ASP A 93 -4.96 -0.25 -1.83
CA ASP A 93 -4.54 -1.35 -0.99
C ASP A 93 -5.29 -2.65 -1.35
N ALA A 94 -5.24 -3.65 -0.45
CA ALA A 94 -5.94 -4.91 -0.67
C ALA A 94 -7.48 -4.78 -0.73
N ASN A 95 -8.08 -3.68 -0.26
CA ASN A 95 -9.51 -3.44 -0.44
C ASN A 95 -9.83 -3.04 -1.88
N ALA A 96 -8.86 -2.49 -2.61
CA ALA A 96 -9.00 -2.22 -4.04
C ALA A 96 -8.97 -3.52 -4.89
N PHE A 97 -7.97 -4.38 -4.66
CA PHE A 97 -7.64 -5.54 -5.52
C PHE A 97 -7.84 -6.90 -4.85
N GLY A 98 -8.32 -6.95 -3.60
CA GLY A 98 -8.41 -8.19 -2.84
C GLY A 98 -9.32 -9.24 -3.49
N THR A 99 -8.90 -10.51 -3.45
CA THR A 99 -9.63 -11.65 -4.01
C THR A 99 -10.99 -11.91 -3.34
N LYS A 100 -11.18 -11.43 -2.12
CA LYS A 100 -12.41 -11.61 -1.33
C LYS A 100 -13.33 -10.37 -1.35
N GLY A 101 -13.37 -9.63 -2.46
CA GLY A 101 -14.27 -8.48 -2.60
C GLY A 101 -13.56 -7.16 -2.86
N GLY A 102 -12.48 -7.18 -3.63
CA GLY A 102 -11.85 -5.96 -4.11
C GLY A 102 -12.84 -5.11 -4.91
N VAL A 103 -12.99 -3.85 -4.52
CA VAL A 103 -14.00 -2.94 -5.09
C VAL A 103 -13.74 -2.70 -6.58
N LEU A 104 -12.48 -2.65 -7.00
CA LEU A 104 -12.13 -2.49 -8.42
C LEU A 104 -12.60 -3.67 -9.26
N GLY A 105 -12.55 -4.90 -8.74
CA GLY A 105 -13.09 -6.06 -9.45
C GLY A 105 -14.53 -5.87 -9.85
N ALA A 106 -15.37 -5.44 -8.91
CA ALA A 106 -16.79 -5.16 -9.17
C ALA A 106 -16.97 -4.00 -10.17
N ALA A 107 -16.18 -2.92 -10.04
CA ALA A 107 -16.25 -1.76 -10.94
C ALA A 107 -15.86 -2.13 -12.38
N PHE A 108 -14.84 -2.97 -12.59
CA PHE A 108 -14.43 -3.46 -13.91
C PHE A 108 -15.51 -4.35 -14.54
N ILE A 109 -16.07 -5.31 -13.76
CA ILE A 109 -17.15 -6.18 -14.24
C ILE A 109 -18.38 -5.35 -14.59
N TYR A 110 -18.75 -4.38 -13.78
CA TYR A 110 -19.87 -3.48 -14.05
C TYR A 110 -19.68 -2.69 -15.35
N ARG A 111 -18.44 -2.21 -15.60
CA ARG A 111 -18.13 -1.37 -16.76
C ARG A 111 -18.00 -2.16 -18.06
N PHE A 112 -17.33 -3.31 -18.03
CA PHE A 112 -16.93 -4.05 -19.24
C PHE A 112 -17.61 -5.42 -19.39
N GLY A 113 -18.41 -5.85 -18.41
CA GLY A 113 -18.97 -7.19 -18.37
C GLY A 113 -18.02 -8.21 -17.73
N TRP A 114 -18.49 -9.46 -17.56
CA TRP A 114 -17.80 -10.48 -16.78
C TRP A 114 -16.42 -10.85 -17.36
N ASP A 115 -16.38 -11.26 -18.61
CA ASP A 115 -15.15 -11.78 -19.23
C ASP A 115 -14.13 -10.66 -19.47
N GLU A 116 -14.56 -9.59 -20.12
CA GLU A 116 -13.70 -8.47 -20.43
C GLU A 116 -13.26 -7.70 -19.19
N GLY A 117 -14.14 -7.56 -18.20
CA GLY A 117 -13.83 -6.92 -16.93
C GLY A 117 -12.73 -7.66 -16.17
N HIS A 118 -12.77 -8.99 -16.12
CA HIS A 118 -11.71 -9.78 -15.52
C HIS A 118 -10.38 -9.67 -16.29
N ARG A 119 -10.42 -9.73 -17.62
CA ARG A 119 -9.24 -9.61 -18.46
C ARG A 119 -8.57 -8.25 -18.24
N GLN A 120 -9.32 -7.17 -18.28
CA GLN A 120 -8.86 -5.81 -18.05
C GLN A 120 -8.30 -5.63 -16.64
N LEU A 121 -8.97 -6.15 -15.62
CA LEU A 121 -8.51 -6.09 -14.24
C LEU A 121 -7.18 -6.81 -14.04
N MET A 122 -7.01 -8.00 -14.63
CA MET A 122 -5.75 -8.74 -14.58
C MET A 122 -4.61 -7.98 -15.26
N GLU A 123 -4.87 -7.37 -16.39
CA GLU A 123 -3.89 -6.57 -17.13
C GLU A 123 -3.44 -5.36 -16.32
N VAL A 124 -4.39 -4.59 -15.79
CA VAL A 124 -4.13 -3.44 -14.90
C VAL A 124 -3.33 -3.88 -13.67
N THR A 125 -3.74 -4.98 -13.02
CA THR A 125 -3.04 -5.50 -11.83
C THR A 125 -1.60 -5.89 -12.15
N ASN A 126 -1.35 -6.50 -13.30
CA ASN A 126 0.00 -6.84 -13.75
C ASN A 126 0.87 -5.60 -13.99
N HIS A 127 0.33 -4.59 -14.67
CA HIS A 127 1.04 -3.34 -14.91
C HIS A 127 1.35 -2.59 -13.61
N LEU A 128 0.36 -2.46 -12.72
CA LEU A 128 0.56 -1.82 -11.41
C LEU A 128 1.56 -2.57 -10.54
N SER A 129 1.55 -3.90 -10.57
CA SER A 129 2.54 -4.71 -9.83
C SER A 129 3.96 -4.45 -10.33
N ARG A 130 4.17 -4.37 -11.64
CA ARG A 130 5.47 -4.04 -12.23
C ARG A 130 5.90 -2.61 -11.91
N LEU A 131 4.96 -1.66 -11.99
CA LEU A 131 5.21 -0.26 -11.63
C LEU A 131 5.69 -0.14 -10.18
N VAL A 132 4.96 -0.77 -9.25
CA VAL A 132 5.28 -0.74 -7.82
C VAL A 132 6.63 -1.42 -7.56
N PHE A 133 6.89 -2.57 -8.21
CA PHE A 133 8.18 -3.25 -8.10
C PHE A 133 9.33 -2.37 -8.60
N ALA A 134 9.19 -1.74 -9.77
CA ALA A 134 10.19 -0.83 -10.31
C ALA A 134 10.43 0.37 -9.38
N ALA A 135 9.35 0.96 -8.82
CA ALA A 135 9.46 2.04 -7.86
C ALA A 135 10.19 1.61 -6.58
N HIS A 136 9.92 0.40 -6.06
CA HIS A 136 10.63 -0.14 -4.90
C HIS A 136 12.12 -0.34 -5.15
N VAL A 137 12.49 -0.87 -6.32
CA VAL A 137 13.91 -1.03 -6.69
C VAL A 137 14.62 0.32 -6.74
N GLU A 138 13.96 1.34 -7.27
CA GLU A 138 14.53 2.68 -7.35
C GLU A 138 14.60 3.42 -6.01
N MET A 139 13.58 3.28 -5.15
CA MET A 139 13.58 3.88 -3.82
C MET A 139 14.59 3.21 -2.88
N GLY A 140 14.90 1.95 -3.15
CA GLY A 140 15.65 1.10 -2.25
C GLY A 140 14.80 0.70 -1.05
N PHE A 141 14.88 -0.57 -0.66
CA PHE A 141 14.22 -1.06 0.55
C PHE A 141 15.26 -1.80 1.39
N THR A 142 15.51 -1.31 2.58
CA THR A 142 16.44 -1.94 3.52
C THR A 142 15.71 -2.17 4.83
N LEU A 143 15.69 -3.43 5.28
CA LEU A 143 15.27 -3.76 6.63
C LEU A 143 16.47 -3.64 7.55
N GLY A 144 16.43 -2.68 8.46
CA GLY A 144 17.39 -2.54 9.54
C GLY A 144 16.97 -3.36 10.77
N ILE A 145 17.91 -3.59 11.68
CA ILE A 145 17.60 -4.22 12.98
C ILE A 145 16.55 -3.41 13.75
N SER A 146 16.53 -2.09 13.56
CA SER A 146 15.53 -1.20 14.13
C SER A 146 14.09 -1.48 13.67
N ASP A 147 13.90 -2.03 12.47
CA ASP A 147 12.57 -2.28 11.91
C ASP A 147 11.94 -3.56 12.45
N ILE A 148 12.77 -4.47 12.96
CA ILE A 148 12.36 -5.75 13.56
C ILE A 148 12.47 -5.76 15.09
N SER A 149 12.95 -4.69 15.70
CA SER A 149 13.01 -4.57 17.15
C SER A 149 11.73 -3.93 17.70
N PHE A 150 11.30 -4.38 18.88
CA PHE A 150 10.13 -3.82 19.54
C PHE A 150 10.40 -2.37 19.99
N LYS A 151 9.48 -1.48 19.65
CA LYS A 151 9.54 -0.08 20.07
C LYS A 151 8.99 0.02 21.49
N SER A 152 9.79 0.52 22.42
CA SER A 152 9.33 0.84 23.77
C SER A 152 8.68 2.22 23.80
N ASP A 153 7.74 2.44 24.73
CA ASP A 153 7.04 3.72 24.90
C ASP A 153 7.97 4.89 25.24
N ASN A 154 9.20 4.61 25.64
CA ASN A 154 10.23 5.60 26.01
C ASN A 154 11.17 5.98 24.84
N GLY A 155 10.87 5.55 23.61
CA GLY A 155 11.69 5.85 22.45
C GLY A 155 12.92 4.94 22.33
N TRP A 156 13.63 5.09 21.18
CA TRP A 156 14.84 4.35 20.88
C TRP A 156 16.02 4.97 21.63
N SER A 157 16.48 4.31 22.68
CA SER A 157 17.78 4.60 23.27
C SER A 157 18.74 3.47 22.92
N TYR A 158 19.61 3.71 21.95
CA TYR A 158 20.70 2.81 21.62
C TYR A 158 21.88 3.10 22.57
N GLN A 159 21.77 2.65 23.78
CA GLN A 159 22.93 2.65 24.70
C GLN A 159 23.34 1.20 24.94
N GLY A 160 24.09 0.67 23.98
CA GLY A 160 24.71 -0.63 24.11
C GLY A 160 23.79 -1.85 23.88
N ILE A 161 24.39 -2.96 23.48
CA ILE A 161 23.70 -4.25 23.21
C ILE A 161 23.09 -4.84 24.49
N GLU A 162 23.63 -4.48 25.66
CA GLU A 162 23.16 -4.99 26.95
C GLU A 162 21.86 -4.34 27.42
N ASP A 163 21.72 -3.02 27.26
CA ASP A 163 20.49 -2.30 27.61
C ASP A 163 19.32 -2.73 26.71
N GLY A 164 19.55 -2.95 25.43
CA GLY A 164 18.56 -3.48 24.50
C GLY A 164 18.07 -4.88 24.87
N ARG A 165 18.93 -5.75 25.40
CA ARG A 165 18.56 -7.09 25.90
C ARG A 165 17.70 -7.03 27.15
N GLU A 166 17.99 -6.14 28.09
CA GLU A 166 17.21 -5.99 29.31
C GLU A 166 15.81 -5.42 29.03
N ILE A 167 15.70 -4.40 28.18
CA ILE A 167 14.43 -3.84 27.74
C ILE A 167 13.61 -4.91 27.02
N TRP A 168 14.22 -5.67 26.11
CA TRP A 168 13.54 -6.73 25.36
C TRP A 168 13.04 -7.86 26.29
N LYS A 169 13.82 -8.26 27.29
CA LYS A 169 13.40 -9.26 28.29
C LYS A 169 12.22 -8.77 29.11
N LYS A 170 12.25 -7.51 29.56
CA LYS A 170 11.19 -6.92 30.37
C LYS A 170 9.88 -6.79 29.59
N GLU A 171 9.94 -6.33 28.35
CA GLU A 171 8.76 -6.21 27.50
C GLU A 171 8.19 -7.57 27.09
N ARG A 172 9.04 -8.55 26.84
CA ARG A 172 8.65 -9.93 26.57
C ARG A 172 7.93 -10.56 27.75
N LEU A 173 8.45 -10.39 28.97
CA LEU A 173 7.81 -10.87 30.19
C LEU A 173 6.41 -10.23 30.36
N GLY A 174 6.30 -8.91 30.25
CA GLY A 174 5.03 -8.21 30.31
C GLY A 174 4.03 -8.60 29.19
N PHE A 175 4.51 -9.01 28.02
CA PHE A 175 3.66 -9.56 26.99
C PHE A 175 3.10 -10.94 27.35
N TYR A 176 3.93 -11.83 27.87
CA TYR A 176 3.48 -13.16 28.32
C TYR A 176 2.52 -13.09 29.49
N GLU A 177 2.75 -12.22 30.47
CA GLU A 177 1.82 -11.99 31.59
C GLU A 177 0.43 -11.56 31.09
N ARG A 178 0.37 -10.56 30.17
CA ARG A 178 -0.90 -10.14 29.57
C ARG A 178 -1.58 -11.24 28.74
N LEU A 179 -0.80 -12.12 28.13
CA LEU A 179 -1.30 -13.23 27.33
C LEU A 179 -1.89 -14.31 28.22
N GLU A 180 -1.27 -14.61 29.38
CA GLU A 180 -1.78 -15.52 30.39
C GLU A 180 -3.06 -14.99 31.03
N GLU A 181 -3.11 -13.70 31.39
CA GLU A 181 -4.33 -13.06 31.91
C GLU A 181 -5.50 -13.17 30.91
N LYS A 182 -5.23 -12.90 29.63
CA LYS A 182 -6.24 -13.03 28.57
C LYS A 182 -6.69 -14.47 28.37
N HIS A 183 -5.77 -15.40 28.41
CA HIS A 183 -6.09 -16.82 28.30
C HIS A 183 -6.97 -17.27 29.47
N TYR A 184 -6.65 -16.85 30.69
CA TYR A 184 -7.45 -17.12 31.86
C TYR A 184 -8.87 -16.53 31.75
N GLU A 185 -8.99 -15.26 31.37
CA GLU A 185 -10.27 -14.57 31.18
C GLU A 185 -11.17 -15.29 30.14
N VAL A 186 -10.59 -15.75 29.04
CA VAL A 186 -11.30 -16.48 27.99
C VAL A 186 -11.73 -17.87 28.50
N SER A 187 -10.86 -18.57 29.23
CA SER A 187 -11.17 -19.89 29.79
C SER A 187 -12.31 -19.84 30.79
N GLU A 188 -12.36 -18.83 31.67
CA GLU A 188 -13.45 -18.61 32.59
C GLU A 188 -14.79 -18.32 31.85
N LYS A 189 -14.75 -17.53 30.80
CA LYS A 189 -15.94 -17.27 29.96
C LYS A 189 -16.45 -18.53 29.26
N ILE A 190 -15.56 -19.37 28.77
CA ILE A 190 -15.91 -20.65 28.14
C ILE A 190 -16.58 -21.56 29.20
N ARG A 191 -15.98 -21.68 30.35
CA ARG A 191 -16.53 -22.50 31.46
C ARG A 191 -17.93 -22.04 31.91
N ALA A 192 -18.14 -20.73 32.05
CA ALA A 192 -19.43 -20.17 32.36
C ALA A 192 -20.50 -20.42 31.28
N ILE A 193 -20.09 -20.49 30.03
CA ILE A 193 -20.96 -20.85 28.92
C ILE A 193 -21.29 -22.35 28.97
N GLU A 194 -20.32 -23.22 29.18
CA GLU A 194 -20.50 -24.66 29.26
C GLU A 194 -21.44 -25.04 30.44
N GLU A 195 -21.27 -24.42 31.60
CA GLU A 195 -22.16 -24.61 32.75
C GLU A 195 -23.61 -24.19 32.42
N LYS A 196 -23.80 -23.13 31.64
CA LYS A 196 -25.14 -22.64 31.26
C LYS A 196 -25.84 -23.52 30.21
N TYR A 197 -25.12 -24.29 29.43
CA TYR A 197 -25.68 -25.14 28.36
C TYR A 197 -25.74 -26.64 28.76
N ASN A 198 -25.18 -27.02 29.91
CA ASN A 198 -25.25 -28.42 30.43
C ASN A 198 -26.34 -28.65 31.49
N ASP A 199 -27.11 -27.59 31.80
CA ASP A 199 -28.38 -27.63 32.53
C ASP A 199 -29.58 -27.59 31.52
#